data_95680d9313c3e5c43b31f538fa5a83fa
#
_entry.id   95680d9313c3e5c43b31f538fa5a83fa
#
_cell.length_a   1.000
_cell.length_b   1.000
_cell.length_c   1.000
_cell.angle_alpha   90.00
_cell.angle_beta   90.00
_cell.angle_gamma   90.00
#
_symmetry.space_group_name_H-M   'P 1'
#
loop_
_entity.id
_entity.type
_entity.pdbx_description
1 polymer ?
#
loop_
_entity_poly.entity_id
_entity_poly.type
_entity_poly.pdbx_seq_one_letter_code
_entity_poly.pdbx_strand_id
1 'polypeptide(L)'
;MNMDLDAATKEAPTLTLDPFAEAKAEIVEKKPEELVEEQAVPEMELTPEEQKMVDDFAGQIDLTNTQAVLQYGAGSQKKIADFSETALSNVRTKDMGEVGQLLTDVVAQLKDFDTEEDKGFFGLFKKSGDKLSNLKAKYDKAEVNISKICDAMENHQVVLLKDVAVLDKLYQLNLNYFKELSMYILAGKKKLTQAKNVELPELLEKAQKSGLPEDTQAAKDFAAMCERFEKKIYDLELTRAISLQMAPQIRLIQSNDIAMSEKIQSTLVNTIPLWKSQMVIAIGLDHATDAAKAQIGRAHV
;
A
#
# COMPACT_ATOMS: atom_id res chain seq x y z
N MET A 1 -18.14 0.66 -0.10
CA MET A 1 -18.30 -0.70 -0.66
C MET A 1 -17.03 -1.45 -0.29
N ASN A 2 -17.09 -2.41 0.64
CA ASN A 2 -15.89 -3.17 1.02
C ASN A 2 -15.59 -4.18 -0.09
N MET A 3 -14.48 -3.99 -0.79
CA MET A 3 -13.97 -4.95 -1.76
C MET A 3 -13.51 -6.21 -1.02
N ASP A 4 -13.99 -7.38 -1.42
CA ASP A 4 -13.48 -8.65 -0.89
C ASP A 4 -12.13 -8.96 -1.56
N LEU A 5 -11.05 -8.61 -0.87
CA LEU A 5 -9.68 -8.75 -1.36
C LEU A 5 -9.27 -10.22 -1.56
N ASP A 6 -9.85 -11.15 -0.81
CA ASP A 6 -9.53 -12.59 -0.93
C ASP A 6 -10.16 -13.21 -2.18
N ALA A 7 -11.33 -12.75 -2.59
CA ALA A 7 -11.95 -13.15 -3.85
C ALA A 7 -11.21 -12.53 -5.04
N ALA A 8 -10.94 -11.22 -4.99
CA ALA A 8 -10.32 -10.48 -6.08
C ALA A 8 -8.87 -10.91 -6.40
N THR A 9 -8.08 -11.36 -5.40
CA THR A 9 -6.70 -11.84 -5.64
C THR A 9 -6.64 -13.20 -6.32
N LYS A 10 -7.73 -14.00 -6.30
CA LYS A 10 -7.80 -15.33 -6.92
C LYS A 10 -8.35 -15.30 -8.34
N GLU A 11 -8.89 -14.16 -8.77
CA GLU A 11 -9.38 -14.02 -10.14
C GLU A 11 -8.22 -14.02 -11.14
N ALA A 12 -8.29 -14.89 -12.14
CA ALA A 12 -7.38 -14.86 -13.26
C ALA A 12 -7.65 -13.64 -14.14
N PRO A 13 -6.62 -13.07 -14.82
CA PRO A 13 -6.82 -12.00 -15.78
C PRO A 13 -7.81 -12.42 -16.86
N THR A 14 -8.84 -11.59 -17.10
CA THR A 14 -9.89 -11.87 -18.09
C THR A 14 -9.97 -10.77 -19.15
N LEU A 15 -10.27 -11.16 -20.39
CA LEU A 15 -10.54 -10.23 -21.47
C LEU A 15 -12.01 -10.33 -21.87
N THR A 16 -12.73 -9.20 -21.87
CA THR A 16 -14.13 -9.15 -22.25
C THR A 16 -14.41 -7.97 -23.19
N LEU A 17 -15.28 -8.19 -24.17
CA LEU A 17 -15.76 -7.13 -25.07
C LEU A 17 -16.95 -6.37 -24.48
N ASP A 18 -17.62 -6.91 -23.47
CA ASP A 18 -18.72 -6.27 -22.73
C ASP A 18 -18.36 -6.11 -21.25
N PRO A 19 -17.60 -5.06 -20.89
CA PRO A 19 -17.10 -4.87 -19.53
C PRO A 19 -18.17 -4.46 -18.51
N PHE A 20 -19.39 -4.16 -18.95
CA PHE A 20 -20.47 -3.63 -18.11
C PHE A 20 -21.76 -4.46 -18.16
N ALA A 21 -21.70 -5.73 -18.57
CA ALA A 21 -22.85 -6.62 -18.56
C ALA A 21 -23.60 -6.64 -17.22
N GLU A 22 -22.92 -6.31 -16.12
CA GLU A 22 -23.46 -6.26 -14.75
C GLU A 22 -23.50 -4.85 -14.10
N ALA A 23 -22.98 -3.79 -14.73
CA ALA A 23 -22.89 -2.47 -14.08
C ALA A 23 -23.36 -1.33 -15.00
N LYS A 24 -24.55 -0.80 -14.78
CA LYS A 24 -24.92 0.54 -15.24
C LYS A 24 -24.21 1.56 -14.36
N ALA A 25 -23.14 2.18 -14.86
CA ALA A 25 -22.43 3.24 -14.15
C ALA A 25 -22.30 4.50 -15.03
N GLU A 26 -22.63 5.66 -14.44
CA GLU A 26 -22.42 6.99 -14.99
C GLU A 26 -20.92 7.29 -15.15
N ILE A 27 -20.56 7.81 -16.31
CA ILE A 27 -19.19 8.22 -16.64
C ILE A 27 -18.97 9.63 -16.11
N VAL A 28 -18.05 9.79 -15.17
CA VAL A 28 -17.51 11.09 -14.75
C VAL A 28 -16.16 11.30 -15.44
N GLU A 29 -16.14 12.21 -16.43
CA GLU A 29 -14.89 12.66 -17.05
C GLU A 29 -14.06 13.51 -16.07
N LYS A 30 -12.92 12.99 -15.59
CA LYS A 30 -11.85 13.80 -15.01
C LYS A 30 -10.68 13.87 -15.99
N LYS A 31 -10.31 15.11 -16.37
CA LYS A 31 -9.12 15.39 -17.16
C LYS A 31 -7.86 14.97 -16.38
N PRO A 32 -6.94 14.23 -16.98
CA PRO A 32 -5.62 14.01 -16.41
C PRO A 32 -4.73 15.24 -16.68
N GLU A 33 -4.09 15.77 -15.64
CA GLU A 33 -2.99 16.71 -15.77
C GLU A 33 -1.72 15.99 -16.23
N GLU A 34 -0.98 16.66 -17.13
CA GLU A 34 0.28 16.23 -17.70
C GLU A 34 1.33 15.93 -16.62
N LEU A 35 1.73 14.70 -16.49
CA LEU A 35 3.00 14.28 -15.88
C LEU A 35 3.28 12.80 -16.23
N VAL A 36 3.81 12.52 -17.41
CA VAL A 36 4.52 11.26 -17.60
C VAL A 36 5.69 11.49 -18.56
N GLU A 37 6.90 11.64 -18.02
CA GLU A 37 8.10 11.28 -18.74
C GLU A 37 8.00 9.80 -19.15
N GLU A 38 8.27 9.51 -20.40
CA GLU A 38 8.19 8.20 -21.03
C GLU A 38 9.23 7.24 -20.43
N GLN A 39 8.95 6.74 -19.21
CA GLN A 39 9.70 5.62 -18.67
C GLN A 39 9.22 4.37 -19.41
N ALA A 40 10.12 3.73 -20.14
CA ALA A 40 9.87 2.46 -20.80
C ALA A 40 9.30 1.46 -19.79
N VAL A 41 8.00 1.17 -19.91
CA VAL A 41 7.32 0.20 -19.06
C VAL A 41 7.86 -1.18 -19.40
N PRO A 42 8.35 -1.97 -18.43
CA PRO A 42 8.86 -3.31 -18.70
C PRO A 42 7.83 -4.13 -19.46
N GLU A 43 8.21 -4.75 -20.58
CA GLU A 43 7.36 -5.72 -21.25
C GLU A 43 7.14 -6.91 -20.33
N MET A 44 5.88 -7.18 -20.03
CA MET A 44 5.51 -8.32 -19.19
C MET A 44 5.62 -9.60 -20.01
N GLU A 45 6.37 -10.59 -19.51
CA GLU A 45 6.39 -11.93 -20.09
C GLU A 45 5.02 -12.60 -19.83
N LEU A 46 4.28 -12.85 -20.92
CA LEU A 46 3.04 -13.60 -20.89
C LEU A 46 3.32 -15.09 -21.04
N THR A 47 2.55 -15.90 -20.34
CA THR A 47 2.58 -17.35 -20.57
C THR A 47 2.06 -17.69 -21.99
N PRO A 48 2.40 -18.83 -22.56
CA PRO A 48 1.86 -19.24 -23.87
C PRO A 48 0.33 -19.27 -23.94
N GLU A 49 -0.32 -19.60 -22.81
CA GLU A 49 -1.78 -19.61 -22.69
C GLU A 49 -2.34 -18.18 -22.74
N GLU A 50 -1.72 -17.27 -22.02
CA GLU A 50 -2.11 -15.84 -22.00
C GLU A 50 -1.85 -15.17 -23.35
N GLN A 51 -0.75 -15.50 -24.00
CA GLN A 51 -0.47 -15.04 -25.37
C GLN A 51 -1.58 -15.51 -26.34
N LYS A 52 -2.00 -16.76 -26.23
CA LYS A 52 -3.11 -17.28 -27.02
C LYS A 52 -4.43 -16.55 -26.73
N MET A 53 -4.71 -16.28 -25.45
CA MET A 53 -5.90 -15.49 -25.08
C MET A 53 -5.87 -14.09 -25.72
N VAL A 54 -4.72 -13.43 -25.71
CA VAL A 54 -4.53 -12.11 -26.35
C VAL A 54 -4.78 -12.22 -27.85
N ASP A 55 -4.28 -13.26 -28.51
CA ASP A 55 -4.41 -13.47 -29.94
C ASP A 55 -5.88 -13.77 -30.35
N ASP A 56 -6.50 -14.68 -29.62
CA ASP A 56 -7.90 -15.05 -29.85
C ASP A 56 -8.83 -13.83 -29.60
N PHE A 57 -8.55 -13.04 -28.58
CA PHE A 57 -9.33 -11.84 -28.26
C PHE A 57 -9.12 -10.73 -29.29
N ALA A 58 -7.87 -10.50 -29.76
CA ALA A 58 -7.59 -9.53 -30.82
C ALA A 58 -8.39 -9.81 -32.11
N GLY A 59 -8.59 -11.10 -32.44
CA GLY A 59 -9.43 -11.50 -33.58
C GLY A 59 -10.92 -11.21 -33.41
N GLN A 60 -11.41 -11.02 -32.18
CA GLN A 60 -12.82 -10.73 -31.88
C GLN A 60 -13.12 -9.23 -31.84
N ILE A 61 -12.10 -8.36 -31.83
CA ILE A 61 -12.30 -6.91 -31.77
C ILE A 61 -12.86 -6.41 -33.11
N ASP A 62 -14.06 -5.85 -33.11
CA ASP A 62 -14.70 -5.23 -34.26
C ASP A 62 -14.60 -3.70 -34.16
N LEU A 63 -13.77 -3.10 -35.02
CA LEU A 63 -13.59 -1.66 -35.10
C LEU A 63 -14.73 -0.94 -35.78
N THR A 64 -15.69 -1.64 -36.45
CA THR A 64 -16.88 -1.03 -37.04
C THR A 64 -17.94 -0.73 -35.96
N ASN A 65 -17.86 -1.40 -34.82
CA ASN A 65 -18.76 -1.19 -33.70
C ASN A 65 -18.25 -0.05 -32.79
N THR A 66 -18.80 1.14 -32.98
CA THR A 66 -18.43 2.35 -32.20
C THR A 66 -18.53 2.15 -30.68
N GLN A 67 -19.56 1.44 -30.21
CA GLN A 67 -19.76 1.22 -28.78
C GLN A 67 -18.68 0.30 -28.21
N ALA A 68 -18.34 -0.79 -28.92
CA ALA A 68 -17.25 -1.68 -28.49
C ALA A 68 -15.91 -0.95 -28.41
N VAL A 69 -15.61 -0.08 -29.37
CA VAL A 69 -14.40 0.75 -29.35
C VAL A 69 -14.37 1.71 -28.16
N LEU A 70 -15.48 2.40 -27.87
CA LEU A 70 -15.56 3.34 -26.73
C LEU A 70 -15.45 2.65 -25.37
N GLN A 71 -15.97 1.43 -25.26
CA GLN A 71 -15.97 0.66 -24.02
C GLN A 71 -14.75 -0.27 -23.86
N TYR A 72 -13.86 -0.30 -24.86
CA TYR A 72 -12.70 -1.18 -24.86
C TYR A 72 -11.84 -0.96 -23.62
N GLY A 73 -11.61 -2.02 -22.81
CA GLY A 73 -10.81 -1.97 -21.60
C GLY A 73 -11.38 -1.12 -20.45
N ALA A 74 -12.60 -0.56 -20.60
CA ALA A 74 -13.20 0.30 -19.57
C ALA A 74 -13.42 -0.44 -18.24
N GLY A 75 -13.71 -1.75 -18.28
CA GLY A 75 -13.80 -2.59 -17.08
C GLY A 75 -12.49 -2.64 -16.30
N SER A 76 -11.37 -2.90 -16.97
CA SER A 76 -10.04 -2.92 -16.35
C SER A 76 -9.63 -1.53 -15.84
N GLN A 77 -9.95 -0.46 -16.56
CA GLN A 77 -9.72 0.91 -16.08
C GLN A 77 -10.49 1.18 -14.78
N LYS A 78 -11.76 0.77 -14.72
CA LYS A 78 -12.59 0.92 -13.52
C LYS A 78 -12.01 0.12 -12.34
N LYS A 79 -11.59 -1.12 -12.55
CA LYS A 79 -10.94 -1.94 -11.51
C LYS A 79 -9.71 -1.21 -10.91
N ILE A 80 -8.87 -0.61 -11.74
CA ILE A 80 -7.70 0.17 -11.28
C ILE A 80 -8.13 1.44 -10.52
N ALA A 81 -9.17 2.14 -10.97
CA ALA A 81 -9.66 3.34 -10.29
C ALA A 81 -10.24 2.99 -8.90
N ASP A 82 -11.12 2.00 -8.82
CA ASP A 82 -11.71 1.51 -7.56
C ASP A 82 -10.64 0.98 -6.61
N PHE A 83 -9.64 0.29 -7.15
CA PHE A 83 -8.47 -0.17 -6.40
C PHE A 83 -7.66 1.00 -5.83
N SER A 84 -7.38 2.02 -6.64
CA SER A 84 -6.62 3.22 -6.23
C SER A 84 -7.32 3.95 -5.08
N GLU A 85 -8.65 4.10 -5.15
CA GLU A 85 -9.45 4.70 -4.09
C GLU A 85 -9.40 3.86 -2.80
N THR A 86 -9.52 2.53 -2.92
CA THR A 86 -9.43 1.60 -1.79
C THR A 86 -8.04 1.63 -1.14
N ALA A 87 -6.98 1.60 -1.94
CA ALA A 87 -5.61 1.68 -1.44
C ALA A 87 -5.35 3.02 -0.73
N LEU A 88 -5.81 4.14 -1.32
CA LEU A 88 -5.68 5.46 -0.73
C LEU A 88 -6.45 5.59 0.59
N SER A 89 -7.67 5.04 0.68
CA SER A 89 -8.46 5.08 1.92
C SER A 89 -7.78 4.30 3.05
N ASN A 90 -7.20 3.14 2.76
CA ASN A 90 -6.47 2.34 3.74
C ASN A 90 -5.20 3.05 4.25
N VAL A 91 -4.55 3.87 3.42
CA VAL A 91 -3.38 4.68 3.83
C VAL A 91 -3.78 5.88 4.69
N ARG A 92 -4.88 6.56 4.35
CA ARG A 92 -5.32 7.79 5.03
C ARG A 92 -5.81 7.57 6.46
N THR A 93 -6.32 6.40 6.78
CA THR A 93 -6.89 6.09 8.11
C THR A 93 -5.83 5.76 9.17
N LYS A 94 -4.55 5.75 8.81
CA LYS A 94 -3.48 5.34 9.72
C LYS A 94 -2.77 6.53 10.33
N ASP A 95 -2.99 6.75 11.62
CA ASP A 95 -2.27 7.74 12.40
C ASP A 95 -0.95 7.15 12.92
N MET A 96 0.08 7.15 12.05
CA MET A 96 1.45 6.76 12.42
C MET A 96 2.02 7.69 13.51
N GLY A 97 1.45 8.88 13.71
CA GLY A 97 1.82 9.83 14.75
C GLY A 97 1.54 9.30 16.15
N GLU A 98 0.45 8.55 16.34
CA GLU A 98 0.06 8.00 17.63
C GLU A 98 1.09 6.98 18.16
N VAL A 99 1.54 6.06 17.31
CA VAL A 99 2.60 5.09 17.68
C VAL A 99 3.93 5.80 17.98
N GLY A 100 4.29 6.80 17.19
CA GLY A 100 5.47 7.64 17.45
C GLY A 100 5.38 8.35 18.79
N GLN A 101 4.19 8.85 19.16
CA GLN A 101 3.93 9.48 20.45
C GLN A 101 4.08 8.47 21.60
N LEU A 102 3.47 7.29 21.51
CA LEU A 102 3.58 6.24 22.52
C LEU A 102 5.03 5.84 22.77
N LEU A 103 5.84 5.68 21.71
CA LEU A 103 7.28 5.41 21.83
C LEU A 103 8.02 6.56 22.53
N THR A 104 7.67 7.80 22.20
CA THR A 104 8.23 9.00 22.83
C THR A 104 7.85 9.08 24.30
N ASP A 105 6.61 8.76 24.65
CA ASP A 105 6.10 8.75 26.02
C ASP A 105 6.79 7.71 26.87
N VAL A 106 7.06 6.50 26.33
CA VAL A 106 7.92 5.52 27.02
C VAL A 106 9.28 6.10 27.32
N VAL A 107 9.96 6.67 26.31
CA VAL A 107 11.29 7.27 26.48
C VAL A 107 11.26 8.40 27.51
N ALA A 108 10.23 9.23 27.51
CA ALA A 108 10.06 10.31 28.49
C ALA A 108 9.91 9.76 29.92
N GLN A 109 9.02 8.76 30.11
CA GLN A 109 8.85 8.10 31.40
C GLN A 109 10.15 7.45 31.91
N LEU A 110 10.93 6.83 31.01
CA LEU A 110 12.22 6.22 31.36
C LEU A 110 13.28 7.27 31.71
N LYS A 111 13.30 8.42 31.02
CA LYS A 111 14.25 9.53 31.27
C LYS A 111 13.97 10.31 32.53
N ASP A 112 12.71 10.46 32.92
CA ASP A 112 12.35 11.17 34.18
C ASP A 112 12.98 10.56 35.42
N PHE A 113 13.43 9.29 35.36
CA PHE A 113 14.20 8.66 36.37
C PHE A 113 15.69 9.00 36.35
N ASP A 114 16.22 9.45 35.19
CA ASP A 114 17.64 9.69 34.96
C ASP A 114 18.05 11.15 35.18
N THR A 115 17.07 12.10 35.15
CA THR A 115 17.35 13.55 35.05
C THR A 115 17.28 14.34 36.35
N GLU A 116 16.92 13.73 37.50
CA GLU A 116 17.00 14.45 38.77
C GLU A 116 18.37 14.19 39.47
N GLU A 117 19.40 14.77 38.99
CA GLU A 117 20.66 15.20 39.60
C GLU A 117 21.88 14.87 38.72
N ASP A 118 22.70 15.86 38.50
CA ASP A 118 23.97 15.92 37.76
C ASP A 118 25.07 14.88 38.16
N LYS A 119 24.69 13.75 38.68
CA LYS A 119 25.61 12.64 38.98
C LYS A 119 24.92 11.34 38.75
N GLY A 120 25.24 10.70 37.65
CA GLY A 120 24.66 9.46 37.16
C GLY A 120 24.14 8.49 38.22
N PHE A 121 23.38 7.50 37.84
CA PHE A 121 22.65 6.48 38.62
C PHE A 121 23.27 6.10 40.01
N PHE A 122 24.58 6.22 40.17
CA PHE A 122 25.32 6.05 41.45
C PHE A 122 25.29 7.27 42.38
N GLY A 123 24.84 8.45 41.94
CA GLY A 123 24.76 9.66 42.79
C GLY A 123 23.55 9.68 43.72
N LEU A 124 22.54 8.91 43.48
CA LEU A 124 21.30 8.79 44.27
C LEU A 124 21.51 8.17 45.67
N PHE A 125 22.62 7.50 45.90
CA PHE A 125 22.88 6.72 47.12
C PHE A 125 23.42 7.55 48.34
N LYS A 126 23.42 8.87 48.27
CA LYS A 126 24.16 9.68 49.24
C LYS A 126 23.36 10.45 50.29
N LYS A 127 22.05 10.21 50.57
CA LYS A 127 21.41 10.74 51.82
C LYS A 127 19.99 10.25 52.08
N SER A 128 19.77 9.61 53.29
CA SER A 128 18.57 9.68 54.15
C SER A 128 17.26 8.93 53.74
N GLY A 129 16.67 8.22 54.70
CA GLY A 129 15.52 7.29 54.63
C GLY A 129 14.20 7.77 53.98
N ASP A 130 14.04 9.08 53.76
CA ASP A 130 12.87 9.62 53.00
C ASP A 130 13.00 9.42 51.49
N LYS A 131 14.19 9.15 50.98
CA LYS A 131 14.43 9.02 49.54
C LYS A 131 13.94 7.69 48.96
N LEU A 132 14.03 6.59 49.72
CA LEU A 132 13.57 5.28 49.28
C LEU A 132 12.03 5.25 49.09
N SER A 133 11.29 5.80 50.04
CA SER A 133 9.84 5.92 49.96
C SER A 133 9.41 6.72 48.73
N ASN A 134 10.13 7.82 48.45
CA ASN A 134 9.85 8.67 47.26
C ASN A 134 10.25 7.96 45.95
N LEU A 135 11.37 7.23 45.93
CA LEU A 135 11.82 6.47 44.75
C LEU A 135 10.81 5.34 44.43
N LYS A 136 10.35 4.60 45.43
CA LYS A 136 9.34 3.56 45.30
C LYS A 136 8.02 4.13 44.79
N ALA A 137 7.55 5.24 45.35
CA ALA A 137 6.30 5.89 44.90
C ALA A 137 6.40 6.41 43.45
N LYS A 138 7.56 6.97 43.07
CA LYS A 138 7.81 7.36 41.67
C LYS A 138 7.82 6.12 40.74
N TYR A 139 8.47 5.02 41.14
CA TYR A 139 8.50 3.78 40.39
C TYR A 139 7.09 3.22 40.18
N ASP A 140 6.29 3.09 41.25
CA ASP A 140 4.94 2.55 41.21
C ASP A 140 4.06 3.37 40.25
N LYS A 141 4.20 4.69 40.27
CA LYS A 141 3.47 5.60 39.37
C LYS A 141 3.91 5.42 37.90
N ALA A 142 5.22 5.34 37.66
CA ALA A 142 5.75 5.15 36.31
C ALA A 142 5.41 3.75 35.77
N GLU A 143 5.43 2.71 36.61
CA GLU A 143 5.06 1.35 36.22
C GLU A 143 3.60 1.30 35.73
N VAL A 144 2.68 1.95 36.43
CA VAL A 144 1.27 2.05 36.00
C VAL A 144 1.12 2.78 34.67
N ASN A 145 1.86 3.88 34.47
CA ASN A 145 1.81 4.61 33.20
C ASN A 145 2.41 3.80 32.06
N ILE A 146 3.58 3.18 32.28
CA ILE A 146 4.26 2.33 31.30
C ILE A 146 3.37 1.13 30.94
N SER A 147 2.67 0.51 31.90
CA SER A 147 1.75 -0.59 31.62
C SER A 147 0.66 -0.17 30.65
N LYS A 148 0.04 0.99 30.86
CA LYS A 148 -0.99 1.52 29.94
C LYS A 148 -0.45 1.80 28.55
N ILE A 149 0.78 2.32 28.47
CA ILE A 149 1.43 2.56 27.17
C ILE A 149 1.75 1.23 26.48
N CYS A 150 2.19 0.20 27.24
CA CYS A 150 2.41 -1.16 26.70
C CYS A 150 1.13 -1.72 26.10
N ASP A 151 0.02 -1.68 26.82
CA ASP A 151 -1.28 -2.19 26.33
C ASP A 151 -1.71 -1.47 25.03
N ALA A 152 -1.51 -0.15 24.96
CA ALA A 152 -1.78 0.61 23.75
C ALA A 152 -0.84 0.20 22.60
N MET A 153 0.46 0.03 22.86
CA MET A 153 1.45 -0.39 21.86
C MET A 153 1.15 -1.80 21.33
N GLU A 154 0.77 -2.74 22.19
CA GLU A 154 0.36 -4.11 21.77
C GLU A 154 -0.85 -4.07 20.84
N ASN A 155 -1.85 -3.24 21.16
CA ASN A 155 -3.01 -3.05 20.29
C ASN A 155 -2.61 -2.48 18.93
N HIS A 156 -1.74 -1.46 18.90
CA HIS A 156 -1.23 -0.90 17.65
C HIS A 156 -0.42 -1.91 16.85
N GLN A 157 0.40 -2.73 17.50
CA GLN A 157 1.15 -3.79 16.83
C GLN A 157 0.23 -4.78 16.11
N VAL A 158 -0.86 -5.19 16.75
CA VAL A 158 -1.86 -6.08 16.13
C VAL A 158 -2.51 -5.42 14.91
N VAL A 159 -2.79 -4.11 14.96
CA VAL A 159 -3.33 -3.36 13.82
C VAL A 159 -2.31 -3.30 12.68
N LEU A 160 -1.05 -2.93 12.97
CA LEU A 160 0.01 -2.85 11.96
C LEU A 160 0.24 -4.19 11.26
N LEU A 161 0.24 -5.31 12.00
CA LEU A 161 0.41 -6.64 11.40
C LEU A 161 -0.78 -7.03 10.49
N LYS A 162 -2.01 -6.67 10.85
CA LYS A 162 -3.18 -6.84 9.96
C LYS A 162 -3.03 -6.00 8.70
N ASP A 163 -2.55 -4.78 8.85
CA ASP A 163 -2.32 -3.87 7.73
C ASP A 163 -1.27 -4.39 6.77
N VAL A 164 -0.16 -4.94 7.28
CA VAL A 164 0.86 -5.60 6.46
C VAL A 164 0.24 -6.71 5.60
N ALA A 165 -0.66 -7.53 6.18
CA ALA A 165 -1.35 -8.59 5.44
C ALA A 165 -2.32 -8.05 4.38
N VAL A 166 -3.03 -6.95 4.67
CA VAL A 166 -3.92 -6.27 3.71
C VAL A 166 -3.10 -5.66 2.56
N LEU A 167 -1.99 -4.99 2.88
CA LEU A 167 -1.11 -4.39 1.87
C LEU A 167 -0.47 -5.44 0.96
N ASP A 168 -0.17 -6.63 1.47
CA ASP A 168 0.31 -7.74 0.63
C ASP A 168 -0.75 -8.19 -0.38
N LYS A 169 -2.00 -8.34 0.05
CA LYS A 169 -3.11 -8.65 -0.86
C LYS A 169 -3.34 -7.54 -1.89
N LEU A 170 -3.29 -6.27 -1.47
CA LEU A 170 -3.39 -5.12 -2.38
C LEU A 170 -2.27 -5.14 -3.42
N TYR A 171 -1.05 -5.49 -3.03
CA TYR A 171 0.07 -5.62 -3.97
C TYR A 171 -0.20 -6.71 -5.01
N GLN A 172 -0.64 -7.90 -4.60
CA GLN A 172 -0.96 -9.00 -5.52
C GLN A 172 -2.12 -8.61 -6.46
N LEU A 173 -3.15 -7.97 -5.95
CA LEU A 173 -4.28 -7.49 -6.73
C LEU A 173 -3.85 -6.46 -7.78
N ASN A 174 -2.97 -5.52 -7.41
CA ASN A 174 -2.40 -4.56 -8.34
C ASN A 174 -1.63 -5.24 -9.48
N LEU A 175 -0.85 -6.28 -9.17
CA LEU A 175 -0.15 -7.06 -10.20
C LEU A 175 -1.11 -7.75 -11.17
N ASN A 176 -2.21 -8.31 -10.67
CA ASN A 176 -3.24 -8.94 -11.51
C ASN A 176 -3.90 -7.91 -12.44
N TYR A 177 -4.27 -6.75 -11.93
CA TYR A 177 -4.87 -5.68 -12.74
C TYR A 177 -3.88 -5.11 -13.77
N PHE A 178 -2.61 -4.93 -13.39
CA PHE A 178 -1.56 -4.54 -14.31
C PHE A 178 -1.44 -5.54 -15.46
N LYS A 179 -1.49 -6.83 -15.15
CA LYS A 179 -1.41 -7.91 -16.13
C LYS A 179 -2.62 -7.91 -17.07
N GLU A 180 -3.82 -7.86 -16.52
CA GLU A 180 -5.06 -7.80 -17.30
C GLU A 180 -5.04 -6.61 -18.28
N LEU A 181 -4.68 -5.42 -17.78
CA LEU A 181 -4.62 -4.21 -18.61
C LEU A 181 -3.54 -4.30 -19.69
N SER A 182 -2.39 -4.92 -19.40
CA SER A 182 -1.35 -5.18 -20.39
C SER A 182 -1.82 -6.12 -21.49
N MET A 183 -2.63 -7.13 -21.18
CA MET A 183 -3.23 -8.04 -22.17
C MET A 183 -4.21 -7.28 -23.08
N TYR A 184 -5.07 -6.39 -22.53
CA TYR A 184 -5.92 -5.51 -23.35
C TYR A 184 -5.10 -4.63 -24.30
N ILE A 185 -4.05 -3.98 -23.82
CA ILE A 185 -3.19 -3.12 -24.62
C ILE A 185 -2.54 -3.92 -25.77
N LEU A 186 -2.01 -5.11 -25.49
CA LEU A 186 -1.40 -5.97 -26.50
C LEU A 186 -2.39 -6.43 -27.56
N ALA A 187 -3.58 -6.89 -27.15
CA ALA A 187 -4.65 -7.29 -28.08
C ALA A 187 -5.10 -6.11 -28.93
N GLY A 188 -5.31 -4.95 -28.33
CA GLY A 188 -5.69 -3.74 -29.03
C GLY A 188 -4.64 -3.28 -30.04
N LYS A 189 -3.35 -3.25 -29.66
CA LYS A 189 -2.26 -2.92 -30.58
C LYS A 189 -2.18 -3.89 -31.76
N LYS A 190 -2.33 -5.20 -31.51
CA LYS A 190 -2.34 -6.23 -32.54
C LYS A 190 -3.49 -6.01 -33.54
N LYS A 191 -4.72 -5.78 -33.04
CA LYS A 191 -5.86 -5.46 -33.89
C LYS A 191 -5.69 -4.16 -34.67
N LEU A 192 -5.20 -3.11 -34.01
CA LEU A 192 -4.96 -1.82 -34.67
C LEU A 192 -3.93 -1.94 -35.80
N THR A 193 -2.87 -2.70 -35.58
CA THR A 193 -1.84 -2.98 -36.60
C THR A 193 -2.45 -3.72 -37.80
N GLN A 194 -3.27 -4.74 -37.56
CA GLN A 194 -3.98 -5.45 -38.61
C GLN A 194 -4.95 -4.53 -39.37
N ALA A 195 -5.73 -3.71 -38.63
CA ALA A 195 -6.68 -2.78 -39.25
C ALA A 195 -5.99 -1.74 -40.12
N LYS A 196 -4.88 -1.14 -39.66
CA LYS A 196 -4.13 -0.12 -40.41
C LYS A 196 -3.40 -0.71 -41.62
N ASN A 197 -2.85 -1.91 -41.52
CA ASN A 197 -1.98 -2.49 -42.54
C ASN A 197 -2.71 -3.38 -43.54
N VAL A 198 -3.91 -3.90 -43.23
CA VAL A 198 -4.68 -4.83 -44.10
C VAL A 198 -6.05 -4.25 -44.37
N GLU A 199 -6.90 -4.09 -43.34
CA GLU A 199 -8.32 -3.78 -43.53
C GLU A 199 -8.57 -2.39 -44.16
N LEU A 200 -7.85 -1.35 -43.69
CA LEU A 200 -7.97 0.01 -44.22
C LEU A 200 -7.48 0.14 -45.68
N PRO A 201 -6.28 -0.42 -46.06
CA PRO A 201 -5.85 -0.47 -47.43
C PRO A 201 -6.85 -1.17 -48.36
N GLU A 202 -7.44 -2.30 -47.95
CA GLU A 202 -8.46 -3.01 -48.73
C GLU A 202 -9.72 -2.15 -48.98
N LEU A 203 -10.18 -1.43 -47.95
CA LEU A 203 -11.30 -0.49 -48.07
C LEU A 203 -10.98 0.69 -49.01
N LEU A 204 -9.78 1.23 -48.95
CA LEU A 204 -9.31 2.30 -49.82
C LEU A 204 -9.21 1.83 -51.28
N GLU A 205 -8.67 0.63 -51.50
CA GLU A 205 -8.60 0.04 -52.85
C GLU A 205 -10.01 -0.19 -53.44
N LYS A 206 -10.91 -0.71 -52.60
CA LYS A 206 -12.30 -0.91 -52.98
C LYS A 206 -12.96 0.44 -53.41
N ALA A 207 -12.76 1.48 -52.59
CA ALA A 207 -13.26 2.82 -52.88
C ALA A 207 -12.71 3.39 -54.20
N GLN A 208 -11.44 3.17 -54.47
CA GLN A 208 -10.81 3.57 -55.75
C GLN A 208 -11.35 2.81 -56.97
N LYS A 209 -11.60 1.50 -56.82
CA LYS A 209 -12.10 0.65 -57.90
C LYS A 209 -13.56 0.89 -58.19
N SER A 210 -14.39 1.09 -57.18
CA SER A 210 -15.83 1.29 -57.32
C SER A 210 -16.21 2.71 -57.77
N GLY A 211 -15.42 3.71 -57.31
CA GLY A 211 -15.73 5.13 -57.48
C GLY A 211 -17.02 5.57 -56.79
N LEU A 212 -17.62 4.71 -55.95
CA LEU A 212 -18.85 5.01 -55.24
C LEU A 212 -18.59 5.88 -53.99
N PRO A 213 -19.42 6.92 -53.79
CA PRO A 213 -19.31 7.76 -52.57
C PRO A 213 -19.47 6.96 -51.29
N GLU A 214 -20.26 5.92 -51.26
CA GLU A 214 -20.51 5.04 -50.12
C GLU A 214 -19.24 4.29 -49.69
N ASP A 215 -18.49 3.72 -50.64
CA ASP A 215 -17.23 3.01 -50.35
C ASP A 215 -16.13 3.99 -49.85
N THR A 216 -16.12 5.20 -50.44
CA THR A 216 -15.22 6.27 -49.96
C THR A 216 -15.55 6.72 -48.55
N GLN A 217 -16.85 6.82 -48.22
CA GLN A 217 -17.26 7.17 -46.85
C GLN A 217 -16.95 6.04 -45.89
N ALA A 218 -17.18 4.79 -46.24
CA ALA A 218 -16.85 3.63 -45.39
C ALA A 218 -15.34 3.57 -45.05
N ALA A 219 -14.45 3.83 -46.01
CA ALA A 219 -13.02 3.88 -45.76
C ALA A 219 -12.63 5.03 -44.81
N LYS A 220 -13.26 6.22 -44.94
CA LYS A 220 -13.05 7.36 -44.05
C LYS A 220 -13.54 7.08 -42.62
N ASP A 221 -14.73 6.49 -42.52
CA ASP A 221 -15.34 6.15 -41.21
C ASP A 221 -14.47 5.12 -40.48
N PHE A 222 -13.99 4.11 -41.20
CA PHE A 222 -13.09 3.10 -40.64
C PHE A 222 -11.74 3.69 -40.20
N ALA A 223 -11.14 4.61 -40.97
CA ALA A 223 -9.95 5.33 -40.59
C ALA A 223 -10.15 6.14 -39.29
N ALA A 224 -11.28 6.87 -39.19
CA ALA A 224 -11.64 7.62 -38.01
C ALA A 224 -11.82 6.70 -36.74
N MET A 225 -12.37 5.49 -36.95
CA MET A 225 -12.51 4.51 -35.89
C MET A 225 -11.13 3.95 -35.43
N CYS A 226 -10.21 3.71 -36.36
CA CYS A 226 -8.84 3.34 -36.04
C CYS A 226 -8.15 4.41 -35.15
N GLU A 227 -8.32 5.70 -35.48
CA GLU A 227 -7.76 6.79 -34.66
C GLU A 227 -8.40 6.87 -33.27
N ARG A 228 -9.70 6.67 -33.16
CA ARG A 228 -10.39 6.63 -31.86
C ARG A 228 -9.92 5.46 -31.01
N PHE A 229 -9.74 4.30 -31.64
CA PHE A 229 -9.25 3.11 -30.96
C PHE A 229 -7.81 3.26 -30.49
N GLU A 230 -6.96 3.91 -31.29
CA GLU A 230 -5.59 4.24 -30.92
C GLU A 230 -5.54 5.14 -29.67
N LYS A 231 -6.37 6.18 -29.62
CA LYS A 231 -6.51 7.01 -28.42
C LYS A 231 -6.96 6.21 -27.21
N LYS A 232 -7.90 5.28 -27.41
CA LYS A 232 -8.36 4.41 -26.31
C LYS A 232 -7.27 3.49 -25.79
N ILE A 233 -6.42 2.93 -26.68
CA ILE A 233 -5.25 2.14 -26.27
C ILE A 233 -4.28 3.02 -25.46
N TYR A 234 -4.04 4.26 -25.90
CA TYR A 234 -3.20 5.20 -25.17
C TYR A 234 -3.75 5.49 -23.77
N ASP A 235 -5.05 5.69 -23.60
CA ASP A 235 -5.69 5.87 -22.28
C ASP A 235 -5.48 4.64 -21.37
N LEU A 236 -5.49 3.42 -21.95
CA LEU A 236 -5.17 2.20 -21.21
C LEU A 236 -3.69 2.16 -20.79
N GLU A 237 -2.79 2.63 -21.63
CA GLU A 237 -1.35 2.73 -21.29
C GLU A 237 -1.09 3.70 -20.14
N LEU A 238 -1.78 4.85 -20.12
CA LEU A 238 -1.73 5.78 -18.99
C LEU A 238 -2.23 5.14 -17.70
N THR A 239 -3.34 4.42 -17.76
CA THR A 239 -3.88 3.69 -16.60
C THR A 239 -2.90 2.61 -16.11
N ARG A 240 -2.24 1.90 -17.05
CA ARG A 240 -1.22 0.91 -16.72
C ARG A 240 0.00 1.55 -16.03
N ALA A 241 0.43 2.73 -16.45
CA ALA A 241 1.51 3.47 -15.82
C ALA A 241 1.17 3.83 -14.36
N ILE A 242 -0.07 4.22 -14.07
CA ILE A 242 -0.55 4.46 -12.69
C ILE A 242 -0.43 3.18 -11.85
N SER A 243 -0.91 2.05 -12.34
CA SER A 243 -0.80 0.76 -11.65
C SER A 243 0.66 0.37 -11.36
N LEU A 244 1.57 0.61 -12.31
CA LEU A 244 2.99 0.37 -12.13
C LEU A 244 3.59 1.22 -11.00
N GLN A 245 3.19 2.50 -10.90
CA GLN A 245 3.66 3.41 -9.86
C GLN A 245 3.10 3.06 -8.47
N MET A 246 1.94 2.45 -8.39
CA MET A 246 1.31 2.05 -7.11
C MET A 246 2.05 0.90 -6.42
N ALA A 247 2.61 -0.04 -7.17
CA ALA A 247 3.27 -1.21 -6.62
C ALA A 247 4.40 -0.88 -5.62
N PRO A 248 5.41 -0.03 -5.94
CA PRO A 248 6.44 0.36 -4.99
C PRO A 248 5.89 1.20 -3.83
N GLN A 249 4.83 2.00 -4.03
CA GLN A 249 4.21 2.77 -2.96
C GLN A 249 3.56 1.86 -1.91
N ILE A 250 2.84 0.82 -2.33
CA ILE A 250 2.26 -0.18 -1.44
C ILE A 250 3.37 -0.87 -0.63
N ARG A 251 4.47 -1.27 -1.28
CA ARG A 251 5.61 -1.91 -0.59
C ARG A 251 6.32 -0.98 0.38
N LEU A 252 6.43 0.30 0.06
CA LEU A 252 7.01 1.30 0.97
C LEU A 252 6.18 1.43 2.25
N ILE A 253 4.85 1.52 2.13
CA ILE A 253 3.94 1.60 3.28
C ILE A 253 4.04 0.31 4.11
N GLN A 254 4.01 -0.84 3.47
CA GLN A 254 4.16 -2.14 4.13
C GLN A 254 5.48 -2.24 4.92
N SER A 255 6.58 -1.79 4.33
CA SER A 255 7.90 -1.76 4.99
C SER A 255 7.92 -0.85 6.21
N ASN A 256 7.24 0.31 6.14
CA ASN A 256 7.11 1.22 7.28
C ASN A 256 6.29 0.59 8.41
N ASP A 257 5.16 -0.09 8.10
CA ASP A 257 4.33 -0.78 9.09
C ASP A 257 5.12 -1.92 9.79
N ILE A 258 5.90 -2.67 9.03
CA ILE A 258 6.80 -3.71 9.57
C ILE A 258 7.83 -3.10 10.52
N ALA A 259 8.56 -2.08 10.08
CA ALA A 259 9.59 -1.43 10.89
C ALA A 259 9.01 -0.84 12.19
N MET A 260 7.80 -0.28 12.14
CA MET A 260 7.10 0.23 13.32
C MET A 260 6.70 -0.91 14.27
N SER A 261 6.16 -2.02 13.74
CA SER A 261 5.81 -3.21 14.51
C SER A 261 7.04 -3.81 15.21
N GLU A 262 8.18 -3.91 14.52
CA GLU A 262 9.46 -4.36 15.10
C GLU A 262 9.95 -3.42 16.21
N LYS A 263 9.80 -2.11 16.02
CA LYS A 263 10.15 -1.11 17.03
C LYS A 263 9.33 -1.26 18.30
N ILE A 264 8.00 -1.43 18.14
CA ILE A 264 7.10 -1.72 19.26
C ILE A 264 7.55 -2.99 19.98
N GLN A 265 7.73 -4.09 19.26
CA GLN A 265 8.13 -5.36 19.82
C GLN A 265 9.45 -5.26 20.58
N SER A 266 10.46 -4.59 20.02
CA SER A 266 11.74 -4.38 20.69
C SER A 266 11.59 -3.57 21.98
N THR A 267 10.71 -2.57 22.00
CA THR A 267 10.42 -1.78 23.18
C THR A 267 9.76 -2.62 24.28
N LEU A 268 8.75 -3.40 23.92
CA LEU A 268 7.99 -4.26 24.86
C LEU A 268 8.85 -5.39 25.44
N VAL A 269 9.67 -6.05 24.60
CA VAL A 269 10.40 -7.26 24.99
C VAL A 269 11.77 -6.97 25.59
N ASN A 270 12.41 -5.88 25.19
CA ASN A 270 13.80 -5.56 25.62
C ASN A 270 13.87 -4.33 26.51
N THR A 271 13.37 -3.18 26.04
CA THR A 271 13.61 -1.89 26.70
C THR A 271 12.88 -1.81 28.04
N ILE A 272 11.61 -2.15 28.09
CA ILE A 272 10.79 -2.06 29.31
C ILE A 272 11.20 -3.08 30.37
N PRO A 273 11.41 -4.37 30.06
CA PRO A 273 11.89 -5.34 31.04
C PRO A 273 13.27 -5.01 31.57
N LEU A 274 14.18 -4.49 30.73
CA LEU A 274 15.50 -4.06 31.18
C LEU A 274 15.39 -2.92 32.21
N TRP A 275 14.54 -1.91 31.91
CA TRP A 275 14.30 -0.82 32.87
C TRP A 275 13.71 -1.33 34.19
N LYS A 276 12.68 -2.19 34.13
CA LYS A 276 12.10 -2.80 35.35
C LYS A 276 13.12 -3.55 36.15
N SER A 277 14.00 -4.33 35.51
CA SER A 277 15.07 -5.05 36.17
C SER A 277 16.09 -4.11 36.88
N GLN A 278 16.47 -3.02 36.18
CA GLN A 278 17.38 -2.03 36.78
C GLN A 278 16.76 -1.35 38.00
N MET A 279 15.47 -1.04 37.97
CA MET A 279 14.74 -0.45 39.10
C MET A 279 14.65 -1.39 40.30
N VAL A 280 14.37 -2.67 40.09
CA VAL A 280 14.33 -3.67 41.14
C VAL A 280 15.72 -3.79 41.82
N ILE A 281 16.78 -3.79 41.02
CA ILE A 281 18.16 -3.81 41.53
C ILE A 281 18.46 -2.54 42.36
N ALA A 282 18.06 -1.37 41.87
CA ALA A 282 18.26 -0.10 42.56
C ALA A 282 17.59 -0.07 43.95
N ILE A 283 16.31 -0.46 43.99
CA ILE A 283 15.54 -0.54 45.24
C ILE A 283 16.14 -1.58 46.20
N GLY A 284 16.57 -2.74 45.67
CA GLY A 284 17.20 -3.80 46.45
C GLY A 284 18.52 -3.40 47.09
N LEU A 285 19.37 -2.67 46.35
CA LEU A 285 20.64 -2.16 46.87
C LEU A 285 20.46 -1.13 47.99
N ASP A 286 19.44 -0.27 47.90
CA ASP A 286 19.16 0.72 48.93
C ASP A 286 18.66 0.06 50.24
N HIS A 287 17.80 -0.96 50.13
CA HIS A 287 17.39 -1.81 51.27
C HIS A 287 18.61 -2.47 51.96
N ALA A 288 19.54 -3.03 51.19
CA ALA A 288 20.73 -3.66 51.72
C ALA A 288 21.64 -2.65 52.45
N THR A 289 21.76 -1.44 51.95
CA THR A 289 22.55 -0.35 52.52
C THR A 289 21.95 0.14 53.85
N ASP A 290 20.61 0.27 53.92
CA ASP A 290 19.93 0.69 55.14
C ASP A 290 19.98 -0.40 56.25
N ALA A 291 19.87 -1.67 55.87
CA ALA A 291 20.06 -2.78 56.79
C ALA A 291 21.47 -2.80 57.36
N ALA A 292 22.52 -2.55 56.53
CA ALA A 292 23.89 -2.46 56.98
C ALA A 292 24.12 -1.27 57.94
N LYS A 293 23.54 -0.08 57.65
CA LYS A 293 23.61 1.07 58.55
C LYS A 293 22.92 0.84 59.90
N ALA A 294 21.75 0.16 59.90
CA ALA A 294 21.03 -0.20 61.09
C ALA A 294 21.83 -1.20 61.98
N GLN A 295 22.58 -2.12 61.37
CA GLN A 295 23.45 -3.04 62.09
C GLN A 295 24.66 -2.34 62.72
N ILE A 296 25.31 -1.43 61.97
CA ILE A 296 26.47 -0.64 62.49
C ILE A 296 26.04 0.29 63.63
N GLY A 297 24.86 0.94 63.50
CA GLY A 297 24.31 1.78 64.58
C GLY A 297 23.97 1.02 65.86
N ARG A 298 23.61 -0.25 65.77
CA ARG A 298 23.41 -1.13 66.96
C ARG A 298 24.68 -1.65 67.61
N ALA A 299 25.77 -1.69 66.87
CA ALA A 299 27.08 -2.14 67.38
C ALA A 299 27.88 -1.03 68.15
N HIS A 300 27.37 0.22 68.09
CA HIS A 300 27.97 1.38 68.76
C HIS A 300 27.21 1.86 70.00
N VAL A 301 26.18 1.12 70.47
CA VAL A 301 25.52 1.31 71.77
C VAL A 301 25.83 0.16 72.65
#